data_83f04e9365c1eba7c1c74c0e41df7b23
#
_entry.id   83f04e9365c1eba7c1c74c0e41df7b23
#
_cell.length_a   1.000
_cell.length_b   1.000
_cell.length_c   1.000
_cell.angle_alpha   90.00
_cell.angle_beta   90.00
_cell.angle_gamma   90.00
#
_symmetry.space_group_name_H-M   'P 1'
#
loop_
_entity.id
_entity.type
_entity.pdbx_description
1 polymer ?
#
loop_
_entity_poly.entity_id
_entity_poly.type
_entity_poly.pdbx_seq_one_letter_code
_entity_poly.pdbx_strand_id
1 'polypeptide(L)'
;NMHVLVILTDMTSYAEALREISSSKGEIPSRKGFPGYLYSDLASLYERAGIVKDASGSVTQVPILTMPNDDITHPVPDLTGYITEGQIVLDRNLSLKGVYPPVAVLPSLSRLMKDGIGEGFTREDHPALSNQLFAAYSKVEDARSLASVIGEDELSDIDKKYMEFGKAFEERFLMQGKNDNRSIETTLNLGWELLRML
;
A
#
# COMPACT_ATOMS: atom_id res chain seq x y z
N ASN A 1 -8.57 -11.14 26.47
CA ASN A 1 -7.28 -11.47 25.85
C ASN A 1 -7.50 -12.13 24.48
N MET A 2 -7.88 -11.32 23.47
CA MET A 2 -8.08 -11.77 22.09
C MET A 2 -7.38 -10.81 21.14
N HIS A 3 -6.85 -11.34 20.04
CA HIS A 3 -6.45 -10.56 18.90
C HIS A 3 -7.65 -10.43 17.97
N VAL A 4 -8.06 -9.20 17.67
CA VAL A 4 -9.26 -8.91 16.87
C VAL A 4 -8.84 -8.18 15.60
N LEU A 5 -9.27 -8.71 14.45
CA LEU A 5 -9.13 -8.04 13.15
C LEU A 5 -10.49 -7.43 12.77
N VAL A 6 -10.52 -6.14 12.58
CA VAL A 6 -11.70 -5.39 12.11
C VAL A 6 -11.48 -4.97 10.66
N ILE A 7 -12.35 -5.40 9.76
CA ILE A 7 -12.31 -5.01 8.35
C ILE A 7 -13.47 -4.05 8.09
N LEU A 8 -13.14 -2.79 7.82
CA LEU A 8 -14.11 -1.73 7.50
C LEU A 8 -14.24 -1.65 5.97
N THR A 9 -15.23 -2.34 5.43
CA THR A 9 -15.30 -2.70 4.00
C THR A 9 -15.55 -1.54 3.03
N ASP A 10 -16.10 -0.40 3.49
CA ASP A 10 -16.38 0.74 2.60
C ASP A 10 -16.40 2.07 3.38
N MET A 11 -15.23 2.64 3.56
CA MET A 11 -15.10 3.94 4.22
C MET A 11 -15.43 5.12 3.28
N THR A 12 -15.46 4.89 1.98
CA THR A 12 -15.93 5.89 1.02
C THR A 12 -17.43 6.15 1.19
N SER A 13 -18.25 5.10 1.21
CA SER A 13 -19.69 5.22 1.45
C SER A 13 -20.00 5.82 2.83
N TYR A 14 -19.20 5.48 3.86
CA TYR A 14 -19.32 6.12 5.17
C TYR A 14 -19.10 7.63 5.10
N ALA A 15 -18.03 8.08 4.45
CA ALA A 15 -17.71 9.50 4.31
C ALA A 15 -18.75 10.24 3.46
N GLU A 16 -19.26 9.61 2.40
CA GLU A 16 -20.35 10.18 1.60
C GLU A 16 -21.65 10.36 2.41
N ALA A 17 -22.01 9.39 3.24
CA ALA A 17 -23.15 9.53 4.15
C ALA A 17 -22.96 10.70 5.14
N LEU A 18 -21.77 10.90 5.67
CA LEU A 18 -21.45 12.07 6.50
C LEU A 18 -21.64 13.38 5.72
N ARG A 19 -21.21 13.43 4.47
CA ARG A 19 -21.37 14.60 3.60
C ARG A 19 -22.84 14.92 3.38
N GLU A 20 -23.68 13.93 3.12
CA GLU A 20 -25.12 14.10 2.94
C GLU A 20 -25.80 14.61 4.23
N ILE A 21 -25.46 14.03 5.38
CA ILE A 21 -26.01 14.46 6.68
C ILE A 21 -25.59 15.89 6.99
N SER A 22 -24.31 16.23 6.81
CA SER A 22 -23.81 17.59 7.02
C SER A 22 -24.51 18.60 6.12
N SER A 23 -24.67 18.28 4.84
CA SER A 23 -25.40 19.11 3.88
C SER A 23 -26.86 19.30 4.27
N SER A 24 -27.56 18.24 4.69
CA SER A 24 -28.95 18.29 5.11
C SER A 24 -29.19 19.17 6.37
N LYS A 25 -28.14 19.26 7.22
CA LYS A 25 -28.17 20.15 8.39
C LYS A 25 -27.78 21.60 8.08
N GLY A 26 -27.41 21.91 6.83
CA GLY A 26 -26.96 23.23 6.42
C GLY A 26 -25.59 23.63 7.00
N GLU A 27 -24.74 22.67 7.35
CA GLU A 27 -23.39 22.93 7.83
C GLU A 27 -22.52 23.50 6.71
N ILE A 28 -21.56 24.36 7.06
CA ILE A 28 -20.64 24.95 6.07
C ILE A 28 -19.71 23.84 5.54
N PRO A 29 -19.72 23.57 4.22
CA PRO A 29 -18.89 22.54 3.65
C PRO A 29 -17.41 22.94 3.63
N SER A 30 -16.54 21.94 3.79
CA SER A 30 -15.10 22.05 3.60
C SER A 30 -14.70 21.49 2.22
N ARG A 31 -13.48 20.98 2.11
CA ARG A 31 -12.89 20.45 0.87
C ARG A 31 -13.81 19.40 0.21
N LYS A 32 -14.10 19.59 -1.08
CA LYS A 32 -14.99 18.73 -1.90
C LYS A 32 -16.39 18.50 -1.29
N GLY A 33 -16.87 19.40 -0.47
CA GLY A 33 -18.21 19.34 0.13
C GLY A 33 -18.31 18.44 1.37
N PHE A 34 -17.21 17.88 1.85
CA PHE A 34 -17.19 17.12 3.09
C PHE A 34 -17.28 18.04 4.32
N PRO A 35 -17.79 17.55 5.46
CA PRO A 35 -17.80 18.34 6.68
C PRO A 35 -16.39 18.65 7.18
N GLY A 36 -16.22 19.80 7.82
CA GLY A 36 -14.92 20.21 8.36
C GLY A 36 -14.36 19.27 9.43
N TYR A 37 -15.23 18.47 10.06
CA TYR A 37 -14.89 17.48 11.07
C TYR A 37 -14.63 16.06 10.51
N LEU A 38 -14.55 15.88 9.18
CA LEU A 38 -14.30 14.55 8.59
C LEU A 38 -13.04 13.87 9.17
N TYR A 39 -11.96 14.63 9.36
CA TYR A 39 -10.74 14.12 9.96
C TYR A 39 -10.97 13.54 11.36
N SER A 40 -11.54 14.33 12.27
CA SER A 40 -11.77 13.91 13.65
C SER A 40 -12.76 12.76 13.76
N ASP A 41 -13.72 12.69 12.85
CA ASP A 41 -14.67 11.60 12.80
C ASP A 41 -14.01 10.28 12.37
N LEU A 42 -13.23 10.29 11.28
CA LEU A 42 -12.45 9.14 10.86
C LEU A 42 -11.42 8.72 11.92
N ALA A 43 -10.71 9.68 12.52
CA ALA A 43 -9.74 9.41 13.59
C ALA A 43 -10.39 8.73 14.78
N SER A 44 -11.59 9.16 15.18
CA SER A 44 -12.32 8.55 16.29
C SER A 44 -12.62 7.06 16.10
N LEU A 45 -12.68 6.61 14.84
CA LEU A 45 -12.85 5.20 14.48
C LEU A 45 -11.50 4.47 14.39
N TYR A 46 -10.54 5.04 13.68
CA TYR A 46 -9.28 4.37 13.33
C TYR A 46 -8.32 4.29 14.52
N GLU A 47 -8.28 5.29 15.39
CA GLU A 47 -7.43 5.31 16.58
C GLU A 47 -7.85 4.31 17.67
N ARG A 48 -8.91 3.55 17.45
CA ARG A 48 -9.28 2.41 18.30
C ARG A 48 -8.40 1.18 18.08
N ALA A 49 -7.63 1.15 17.01
CA ALA A 49 -6.63 0.11 16.77
C ALA A 49 -5.47 0.24 17.75
N GLY A 50 -4.94 -0.88 18.22
CA GLY A 50 -3.75 -0.87 19.06
C GLY A 50 -3.72 -1.99 20.09
N ILE A 51 -2.75 -1.86 20.99
CA ILE A 51 -2.53 -2.73 22.14
C ILE A 51 -2.66 -1.85 23.38
N VAL A 52 -3.51 -2.26 24.31
CA VAL A 52 -3.66 -1.57 25.59
C VAL A 52 -2.57 -2.06 26.54
N LYS A 53 -1.94 -1.14 27.27
CA LYS A 53 -0.94 -1.46 28.30
C LYS A 53 -1.52 -2.49 29.29
N ASP A 54 -0.72 -3.47 29.65
CA ASP A 54 -1.08 -4.55 30.57
C ASP A 54 -2.20 -5.51 30.07
N ALA A 55 -2.57 -5.43 28.79
CA ALA A 55 -3.45 -6.37 28.14
C ALA A 55 -2.70 -7.24 27.14
N SER A 56 -3.09 -8.52 27.04
CA SER A 56 -2.47 -9.49 26.10
C SER A 56 -3.22 -9.61 24.76
N GLY A 57 -4.13 -8.70 24.48
CA GLY A 57 -4.90 -8.65 23.24
C GLY A 57 -4.54 -7.44 22.37
N SER A 58 -5.00 -7.48 21.12
CA SER A 58 -4.82 -6.36 20.19
C SER A 58 -6.05 -6.15 19.32
N VAL A 59 -6.24 -4.92 18.85
CA VAL A 59 -7.20 -4.58 17.80
C VAL A 59 -6.43 -4.11 16.58
N THR A 60 -6.56 -4.82 15.49
CA THR A 60 -6.04 -4.43 14.17
C THR A 60 -7.19 -4.00 13.30
N GLN A 61 -7.08 -2.85 12.65
CA GLN A 61 -8.10 -2.36 11.72
C GLN A 61 -7.55 -2.28 10.30
N VAL A 62 -8.38 -2.69 9.34
CA VAL A 62 -8.12 -2.56 7.90
C VAL A 62 -9.28 -1.76 7.29
N PRO A 63 -9.17 -0.42 7.25
CA PRO A 63 -10.16 0.39 6.53
C PRO A 63 -9.93 0.25 5.03
N ILE A 64 -11.01 -0.08 4.30
CA ILE A 64 -11.02 -0.23 2.85
C ILE A 64 -11.82 0.93 2.26
N LEU A 65 -11.27 1.53 1.22
CA LEU A 65 -11.91 2.65 0.54
C LEU A 65 -11.60 2.62 -0.96
N THR A 66 -12.36 3.38 -1.71
CA THR A 66 -12.11 3.64 -3.13
C THR A 66 -11.50 5.02 -3.31
N MET A 67 -10.69 5.19 -4.35
CA MET A 67 -10.15 6.49 -4.76
C MET A 67 -10.92 6.99 -5.98
N PRO A 68 -11.85 7.95 -5.83
CA PRO A 68 -12.57 8.51 -6.98
C PRO A 68 -11.60 9.07 -8.02
N ASN A 69 -11.73 8.64 -9.28
CA ASN A 69 -10.82 8.97 -10.38
C ASN A 69 -9.34 8.55 -10.14
N ASP A 70 -9.12 7.53 -9.33
CA ASP A 70 -7.79 7.09 -8.88
C ASP A 70 -6.96 8.22 -8.19
N ASP A 71 -7.66 9.23 -7.65
CA ASP A 71 -7.06 10.41 -6.98
C ASP A 71 -6.79 10.12 -5.50
N ILE A 72 -5.55 9.78 -5.18
CA ILE A 72 -5.09 9.57 -3.80
C ILE A 72 -5.18 10.84 -2.95
N THR A 73 -5.24 12.02 -3.58
CA THR A 73 -5.36 13.32 -2.89
C THR A 73 -6.80 13.70 -2.55
N HIS A 74 -7.78 12.86 -2.94
CA HIS A 74 -9.16 13.02 -2.52
C HIS A 74 -9.27 12.97 -0.99
N PRO A 75 -10.14 13.79 -0.33
CA PRO A 75 -10.19 13.89 1.13
C PRO A 75 -10.28 12.57 1.88
N VAL A 76 -11.00 11.58 1.37
CA VAL A 76 -11.19 10.30 2.06
C VAL A 76 -9.91 9.47 2.08
N PRO A 77 -9.24 9.14 0.95
CA PRO A 77 -7.97 8.44 0.98
C PRO A 77 -6.85 9.26 1.63
N ASP A 78 -6.78 10.56 1.38
CA ASP A 78 -5.75 11.45 1.94
C ASP A 78 -5.79 11.44 3.49
N LEU A 79 -6.95 11.70 4.09
CA LEU A 79 -7.11 11.71 5.54
C LEU A 79 -6.95 10.32 6.15
N THR A 80 -7.47 9.27 5.50
CA THR A 80 -7.30 7.88 5.95
C THR A 80 -5.82 7.49 5.97
N GLY A 81 -5.09 7.80 4.91
CA GLY A 81 -3.65 7.56 4.83
C GLY A 81 -2.84 8.36 5.85
N TYR A 82 -3.31 9.54 6.24
CA TYR A 82 -2.68 10.36 7.27
C TYR A 82 -2.89 9.80 8.69
N ILE A 83 -4.09 9.29 8.99
CA ILE A 83 -4.44 8.77 10.32
C ILE A 83 -3.86 7.37 10.54
N THR A 84 -3.92 6.49 9.54
CA THR A 84 -3.50 5.09 9.64
C THR A 84 -1.97 4.95 9.60
N GLU A 85 -1.44 3.84 10.14
CA GLU A 85 0.00 3.57 10.21
C GLU A 85 0.62 3.12 8.88
N GLY A 86 -0.19 2.79 7.90
CA GLY A 86 0.27 2.39 6.58
C GLY A 86 -0.86 2.34 5.58
N GLN A 87 -0.50 2.15 4.32
CA GLN A 87 -1.45 2.03 3.23
C GLN A 87 -0.99 0.99 2.21
N ILE A 88 -1.94 0.24 1.68
CA ILE A 88 -1.76 -0.65 0.54
C ILE A 88 -2.59 -0.07 -0.60
N VAL A 89 -1.91 0.38 -1.63
CA VAL A 89 -2.53 0.99 -2.82
C VAL A 89 -2.61 -0.06 -3.93
N LEU A 90 -3.77 -0.18 -4.57
CA LEU A 90 -3.98 -1.07 -5.69
C LEU A 90 -3.96 -0.27 -7.00
N ASP A 91 -3.34 -0.83 -8.04
CA ASP A 91 -3.19 -0.20 -9.36
C ASP A 91 -3.99 -0.97 -10.42
N ARG A 92 -4.82 -0.23 -11.19
CA ARG A 92 -5.61 -0.79 -12.29
C ARG A 92 -4.73 -1.34 -13.41
N ASN A 93 -3.59 -0.69 -13.69
CA ASN A 93 -2.70 -1.11 -14.77
C ASN A 93 -2.07 -2.48 -14.45
N LEU A 94 -1.69 -2.73 -13.21
CA LEU A 94 -1.21 -4.05 -12.77
C LEU A 94 -2.32 -5.10 -12.91
N SER A 95 -3.56 -4.75 -12.54
CA SER A 95 -4.71 -5.65 -12.72
C SER A 95 -4.96 -5.97 -14.20
N LEU A 96 -4.88 -4.98 -15.08
CA LEU A 96 -5.04 -5.18 -16.53
C LEU A 96 -3.93 -6.04 -17.13
N LYS A 97 -2.72 -6.01 -16.58
CA LYS A 97 -1.61 -6.91 -16.93
C LYS A 97 -1.75 -8.32 -16.35
N GLY A 98 -2.81 -8.59 -15.58
CA GLY A 98 -3.04 -9.89 -14.95
C GLY A 98 -2.23 -10.12 -13.67
N VAL A 99 -1.58 -9.10 -13.12
CA VAL A 99 -0.89 -9.18 -11.82
C VAL A 99 -1.91 -9.16 -10.69
N TYR A 100 -1.94 -10.21 -9.88
CA TYR A 100 -2.85 -10.33 -8.74
C TYR A 100 -2.11 -10.86 -7.50
N PRO A 101 -2.24 -10.21 -6.32
CA PRO A 101 -2.93 -8.93 -6.09
C PRO A 101 -2.22 -7.75 -6.76
N PRO A 102 -2.95 -6.76 -7.32
CA PRO A 102 -2.37 -5.67 -8.10
C PRO A 102 -1.84 -4.55 -7.19
N VAL A 103 -0.90 -4.88 -6.31
CA VAL A 103 -0.34 -3.94 -5.33
C VAL A 103 0.67 -3.01 -5.98
N ALA A 104 0.38 -1.72 -5.94
CA ALA A 104 1.33 -0.67 -6.30
C ALA A 104 2.36 -0.49 -5.18
N VAL A 105 3.57 -0.98 -5.39
CA VAL A 105 4.61 -1.04 -4.36
C VAL A 105 5.07 0.35 -3.91
N LEU A 106 5.32 1.26 -4.85
CA LEU A 106 5.92 2.57 -4.54
C LEU A 106 5.02 3.48 -3.69
N PRO A 107 3.71 3.61 -3.95
CA PRO A 107 2.82 4.40 -3.10
C PRO A 107 2.36 3.66 -1.83
N SER A 108 2.59 2.35 -1.74
CA SER A 108 2.28 1.57 -0.56
C SER A 108 3.38 1.73 0.49
N LEU A 109 3.01 1.99 1.72
CA LEU A 109 3.97 2.20 2.80
C LEU A 109 3.44 1.71 4.14
N SER A 110 4.36 1.46 5.07
CA SER A 110 4.09 1.25 6.49
C SER A 110 5.08 2.08 7.32
N ARG A 111 4.58 2.92 8.21
CA ARG A 111 5.43 3.76 9.09
C ARG A 111 6.13 2.94 10.17
N LEU A 112 5.47 1.88 10.64
CA LEU A 112 5.95 1.05 11.74
C LEU A 112 6.66 -0.24 11.28
N MET A 113 6.73 -0.50 9.97
CA MET A 113 7.29 -1.75 9.43
C MET A 113 8.71 -2.00 9.93
N LYS A 114 9.55 -0.97 9.98
CA LYS A 114 10.94 -1.06 10.43
C LYS A 114 11.08 -1.52 11.89
N ASP A 115 10.06 -1.30 12.72
CA ASP A 115 10.04 -1.72 14.12
C ASP A 115 9.49 -3.15 14.30
N GLY A 116 8.99 -3.77 13.22
CA GLY A 116 8.43 -5.10 13.20
C GLY A 116 9.19 -6.10 12.29
N ILE A 117 10.37 -5.74 11.77
CA ILE A 117 11.19 -6.57 10.90
C ILE A 117 12.65 -6.61 11.36
N GLY A 118 13.40 -7.64 10.96
CA GLY A 118 14.78 -7.84 11.33
C GLY A 118 14.95 -8.73 12.55
N GLU A 119 16.06 -8.56 13.25
CA GLU A 119 16.45 -9.40 14.40
C GLU A 119 15.33 -9.46 15.47
N GLY A 120 14.96 -10.67 15.87
CA GLY A 120 13.91 -10.91 16.86
C GLY A 120 12.47 -10.98 16.29
N PHE A 121 12.25 -10.56 15.06
CA PHE A 121 10.94 -10.58 14.39
C PHE A 121 10.93 -11.43 13.13
N THR A 122 11.90 -11.17 12.25
CA THR A 122 12.07 -11.86 10.98
C THR A 122 13.55 -12.18 10.77
N ARG A 123 13.99 -12.31 9.53
CA ARG A 123 15.41 -12.51 9.21
C ARG A 123 16.18 -11.17 9.29
N GLU A 124 17.40 -11.20 9.76
CA GLU A 124 18.26 -10.02 9.98
C GLU A 124 18.41 -9.12 8.73
N ASP A 125 18.49 -9.74 7.55
CA ASP A 125 18.67 -9.05 6.28
C ASP A 125 17.39 -8.43 5.70
N HIS A 126 16.22 -8.67 6.33
CA HIS A 126 14.92 -8.21 5.82
C HIS A 126 14.87 -6.68 5.59
N PRO A 127 15.32 -5.81 6.52
CA PRO A 127 15.31 -4.37 6.29
C PRO A 127 16.17 -3.94 5.10
N ALA A 128 17.36 -4.54 4.96
CA ALA A 128 18.28 -4.23 3.86
C ALA A 128 17.71 -4.69 2.51
N LEU A 129 17.16 -5.90 2.47
CA LEU A 129 16.53 -6.47 1.28
C LEU A 129 15.32 -5.64 0.81
N SER A 130 14.44 -5.26 1.73
CA SER A 130 13.25 -4.46 1.38
C SER A 130 13.64 -3.11 0.79
N ASN A 131 14.64 -2.44 1.37
CA ASN A 131 15.14 -1.17 0.84
C ASN A 131 15.75 -1.32 -0.56
N GLN A 132 16.50 -2.40 -0.81
CA GLN A 132 17.09 -2.66 -2.12
C GLN A 132 16.04 -3.00 -3.18
N LEU A 133 15.06 -3.83 -2.84
CA LEU A 133 13.94 -4.13 -3.74
C LEU A 133 13.14 -2.88 -4.08
N PHE A 134 12.85 -2.04 -3.10
CA PHE A 134 12.14 -0.77 -3.32
C PHE A 134 12.94 0.16 -4.23
N ALA A 135 14.24 0.32 -3.99
CA ALA A 135 15.12 1.15 -4.82
C ALA A 135 15.23 0.58 -6.25
N ALA A 136 15.37 -0.74 -6.39
CA ALA A 136 15.42 -1.38 -7.70
C ALA A 136 14.11 -1.20 -8.48
N TYR A 137 12.96 -1.37 -7.82
CA TYR A 137 11.66 -1.19 -8.47
C TYR A 137 11.38 0.28 -8.82
N SER A 138 11.89 1.24 -8.04
CA SER A 138 11.85 2.65 -8.43
C SER A 138 12.62 2.90 -9.73
N LYS A 139 13.78 2.25 -9.92
CA LYS A 139 14.54 2.34 -11.17
C LYS A 139 13.81 1.71 -12.37
N VAL A 140 12.99 0.69 -12.13
CA VAL A 140 12.10 0.15 -13.17
C VAL A 140 11.14 1.21 -13.70
N GLU A 141 10.51 1.97 -12.81
CA GLU A 141 9.57 3.03 -13.21
C GLU A 141 10.28 4.18 -13.93
N ASP A 142 11.51 4.54 -13.52
CA ASP A 142 12.35 5.49 -14.24
C ASP A 142 12.64 4.99 -15.67
N ALA A 143 13.03 3.72 -15.82
CA ALA A 143 13.30 3.10 -17.12
C ALA A 143 12.05 3.01 -18.01
N ARG A 144 10.89 2.66 -17.44
CA ARG A 144 9.58 2.65 -18.14
C ARG A 144 9.22 4.04 -18.65
N SER A 145 9.39 5.05 -17.79
CA SER A 145 9.12 6.44 -18.16
C SER A 145 10.03 6.89 -19.30
N LEU A 146 11.30 6.54 -19.25
CA LEU A 146 12.25 6.83 -20.31
C LEU A 146 11.88 6.09 -21.62
N ALA A 147 11.58 4.80 -21.53
CA ALA A 147 11.16 3.98 -22.67
C ALA A 147 9.92 4.54 -23.39
N SER A 148 8.99 5.12 -22.64
CA SER A 148 7.78 5.73 -23.22
C SER A 148 8.08 6.96 -24.07
N VAL A 149 9.23 7.60 -23.89
CA VAL A 149 9.65 8.82 -24.62
C VAL A 149 10.57 8.48 -25.78
N ILE A 150 11.58 7.63 -25.58
CA ILE A 150 12.62 7.36 -26.58
C ILE A 150 12.46 6.00 -27.29
N GLY A 151 11.61 5.11 -26.76
CA GLY A 151 11.47 3.73 -27.21
C GLY A 151 12.36 2.75 -26.43
N GLU A 152 11.93 1.49 -26.33
CA GLU A 152 12.65 0.45 -25.59
C GLU A 152 14.00 0.10 -26.22
N ASP A 153 14.10 0.18 -27.55
CA ASP A 153 15.32 -0.15 -28.30
C ASP A 153 16.49 0.79 -27.95
N GLU A 154 16.18 2.05 -27.68
CA GLU A 154 17.15 3.11 -27.37
C GLU A 154 17.57 3.16 -25.88
N LEU A 155 17.02 2.29 -25.05
CA LEU A 155 17.41 2.19 -23.64
C LEU A 155 18.86 1.70 -23.49
N SER A 156 19.54 2.18 -22.47
CA SER A 156 20.84 1.63 -22.07
C SER A 156 20.74 0.17 -21.64
N ASP A 157 21.85 -0.56 -21.69
CA ASP A 157 21.88 -1.97 -21.24
C ASP A 157 21.48 -2.11 -19.77
N ILE A 158 21.76 -1.11 -18.96
CA ILE A 158 21.38 -1.07 -17.55
C ILE A 158 19.86 -0.90 -17.43
N ASP A 159 19.25 0.02 -18.17
CA ASP A 159 17.80 0.24 -18.14
C ASP A 159 17.05 -0.98 -18.65
N LYS A 160 17.56 -1.66 -19.68
CA LYS A 160 17.00 -2.92 -20.17
C LYS A 160 17.01 -4.01 -19.09
N LYS A 161 18.09 -4.13 -18.30
CA LYS A 161 18.13 -5.03 -17.15
C LYS A 161 17.09 -4.68 -16.10
N TYR A 162 16.89 -3.39 -15.80
CA TYR A 162 15.82 -2.98 -14.88
C TYR A 162 14.43 -3.30 -15.42
N MET A 163 14.20 -3.19 -16.73
CA MET A 163 12.94 -3.60 -17.35
C MET A 163 12.69 -5.11 -17.18
N GLU A 164 13.71 -5.95 -17.43
CA GLU A 164 13.63 -7.40 -17.20
C GLU A 164 13.38 -7.74 -15.73
N PHE A 165 14.12 -7.09 -14.82
CA PHE A 165 13.90 -7.22 -13.38
C PHE A 165 12.46 -6.85 -13.00
N GLY A 166 11.94 -5.73 -13.50
CA GLY A 166 10.58 -5.27 -13.23
C GLY A 166 9.51 -6.28 -13.63
N LYS A 167 9.65 -6.88 -14.82
CA LYS A 167 8.78 -7.95 -15.28
C LYS A 167 8.86 -9.18 -14.36
N ALA A 168 10.08 -9.64 -14.04
CA ALA A 168 10.28 -10.78 -13.15
C ALA A 168 9.75 -10.51 -11.73
N PHE A 169 9.90 -9.29 -11.24
CA PHE A 169 9.39 -8.87 -9.93
C PHE A 169 7.85 -8.89 -9.91
N GLU A 170 7.19 -8.37 -10.93
CA GLU A 170 5.73 -8.40 -11.04
C GLU A 170 5.20 -9.84 -11.15
N GLU A 171 5.81 -10.67 -12.00
CA GLU A 171 5.34 -12.04 -12.26
C GLU A 171 5.66 -13.02 -11.13
N ARG A 172 6.80 -12.88 -10.44
CA ARG A 172 7.28 -13.88 -9.47
C ARG A 172 7.16 -13.42 -8.02
N PHE A 173 7.26 -12.11 -7.75
CA PHE A 173 7.22 -11.57 -6.40
C PHE A 173 5.84 -11.03 -6.03
N LEU A 174 5.24 -10.18 -6.87
CA LEU A 174 3.92 -9.60 -6.60
C LEU A 174 2.80 -10.59 -6.88
N MET A 175 2.84 -11.26 -8.04
CA MET A 175 1.78 -12.19 -8.43
C MET A 175 1.75 -13.39 -7.50
N GLN A 176 0.55 -13.69 -7.00
CA GLN A 176 0.28 -14.84 -6.15
C GLN A 176 -1.04 -15.48 -6.56
N GLY A 177 -1.10 -16.80 -6.52
CA GLY A 177 -2.32 -17.55 -6.73
C GLY A 177 -3.31 -17.35 -5.57
N LYS A 178 -4.58 -17.58 -5.83
CA LYS A 178 -5.67 -17.42 -4.85
C LYS A 178 -5.44 -18.19 -3.55
N ASN A 179 -4.74 -19.32 -3.62
CA ASN A 179 -4.49 -20.21 -2.49
C ASN A 179 -3.01 -20.20 -2.05
N ASP A 180 -2.19 -19.31 -2.59
CA ASP A 180 -0.80 -19.21 -2.20
C ASP A 180 -0.67 -18.74 -0.75
N ASN A 181 0.20 -19.42 -0.01
CA ASN A 181 0.56 -19.06 1.36
C ASN A 181 2.09 -19.09 1.49
N ARG A 182 2.73 -18.09 0.93
CA ARG A 182 4.18 -17.98 0.91
C ARG A 182 4.71 -17.52 2.26
N SER A 183 5.65 -18.28 2.83
CA SER A 183 6.30 -17.89 4.07
C SER A 183 7.16 -16.64 3.90
N ILE A 184 7.46 -15.95 5.00
CA ILE A 184 8.36 -14.79 4.98
C ILE A 184 9.77 -15.18 4.51
N GLU A 185 10.28 -16.33 4.92
CA GLU A 185 11.59 -16.82 4.45
C GLU A 185 11.63 -17.05 2.94
N THR A 186 10.60 -17.71 2.41
CA THR A 186 10.48 -17.92 0.95
C THR A 186 10.41 -16.58 0.22
N THR A 187 9.69 -15.61 0.77
CA THR A 187 9.57 -14.26 0.21
C THR A 187 10.92 -13.54 0.18
N LEU A 188 11.67 -13.59 1.28
CA LEU A 188 13.00 -12.96 1.36
C LEU A 188 14.02 -13.63 0.43
N ASN A 189 14.00 -14.96 0.33
CA ASN A 189 14.87 -15.69 -0.59
C ASN A 189 14.59 -15.33 -2.05
N LEU A 190 13.31 -15.25 -2.41
CA LEU A 190 12.88 -14.82 -3.75
C LEU A 190 13.30 -13.37 -4.04
N GLY A 191 13.22 -12.49 -3.05
CA GLY A 191 13.71 -11.12 -3.19
C GLY A 191 15.19 -11.04 -3.53
N TRP A 192 16.03 -11.82 -2.84
CA TRP A 192 17.46 -11.92 -3.16
C TRP A 192 17.73 -12.55 -4.52
N GLU A 193 16.97 -13.58 -4.89
CA GLU A 193 17.09 -14.20 -6.21
C GLU A 193 16.82 -13.18 -7.33
N LEU A 194 15.79 -12.35 -7.18
CA LEU A 194 15.47 -11.32 -8.15
C LEU A 194 16.54 -10.21 -8.22
N LEU A 195 17.05 -9.75 -7.07
CA LEU A 195 18.10 -8.72 -7.05
C LEU A 195 19.41 -9.19 -7.72
N ARG A 196 19.67 -10.50 -7.79
CA ARG A 196 20.84 -11.03 -8.51
C ARG A 196 20.75 -10.89 -10.03
N MET A 197 19.60 -10.48 -10.57
CA MET A 197 19.45 -10.21 -11.99
C MET A 197 20.06 -8.86 -12.41
N LEU A 198 20.26 -7.98 -11.44
CA LEU A 198 20.86 -6.64 -11.62
C LEU A 198 22.37 -6.66 -11.44
#